data_3cbec3f7b6eca9606f5aaf0a658ca3e2
#
_entry.id   3cbec3f7b6eca9606f5aaf0a658ca3e2
#
_cell.length_a   1.000
_cell.length_b   1.000
_cell.length_c   1.000
_cell.angle_alpha   90.00
_cell.angle_beta   90.00
_cell.angle_gamma   90.00
#
_symmetry.space_group_name_H-M   'P 1'
#
loop_
_entity.id
_entity.type
_entity.pdbx_description
1 polymer ?
#
loop_
_entity_poly.entity_id
_entity_poly.type
_entity_poly.pdbx_seq_one_letter_code
_entity_poly.pdbx_strand_id
1 'polypeptide(L)'
;MIISPKIKSENDNFKIFEAVKIAFTKLNSNIKNTKGRPRKYSDEQIVACMLYGVKHSIFSLRELEYEIKKDYVFQTIINLNQIPDYSTFSLRAKTLEKHIYYGIYAMFIELIAPETRLCAIDATALRSSKYDSEAKSGKGTRLGYYRGYKLHCIVTVTDTIIPLVFDLTTANVYDNQVPDLLYEAKIYNPFLILADAAYDSVEWFEIAEKLEFNLLTDINMRKAKSIEAFIDKRYENALFFESPIGVNLYKNRLKIEQLFSVL
;
A
#
# COMPACT_ATOMS: atom_id res chain seq x y z
N MET A 1 12.75 4.54 34.38
CA MET A 1 12.70 3.06 34.38
C MET A 1 13.67 2.57 33.29
N ILE A 2 14.67 1.78 33.65
CA ILE A 2 15.64 1.23 32.68
C ILE A 2 15.07 -0.12 32.21
N ILE A 3 14.62 -0.20 30.98
CA ILE A 3 14.16 -1.45 30.36
C ILE A 3 15.39 -2.31 30.07
N SER A 4 15.39 -3.58 30.52
CA SER A 4 16.53 -4.47 30.27
C SER A 4 16.77 -4.67 28.75
N PRO A 5 18.03 -4.85 28.31
CA PRO A 5 18.34 -5.04 26.90
C PRO A 5 17.58 -6.21 26.24
N LYS A 6 17.35 -7.29 27.00
CA LYS A 6 16.61 -8.47 26.52
C LYS A 6 15.14 -8.15 26.26
N ILE A 7 14.48 -7.40 27.16
CA ILE A 7 13.07 -6.99 26.97
C ILE A 7 12.96 -6.04 25.76
N LYS A 8 13.95 -5.16 25.53
CA LYS A 8 13.98 -4.29 24.37
C LYS A 8 14.03 -5.07 23.05
N SER A 9 14.92 -6.06 22.93
CA SER A 9 15.11 -6.81 21.68
C SER A 9 13.93 -7.72 21.31
N GLU A 10 13.13 -8.16 22.29
CA GLU A 10 11.93 -8.98 22.08
C GLU A 10 10.67 -8.15 21.86
N ASN A 11 10.69 -6.85 22.10
CA ASN A 11 9.53 -5.98 21.97
C ASN A 11 9.36 -5.49 20.53
N ASP A 12 8.20 -5.77 19.93
CA ASP A 12 7.91 -5.37 18.54
C ASP A 12 7.96 -3.87 18.32
N ASN A 13 7.52 -3.05 19.29
CA ASN A 13 7.60 -1.60 19.20
C ASN A 13 9.05 -1.11 19.12
N PHE A 14 9.97 -1.81 19.81
CA PHE A 14 11.39 -1.53 19.70
C PHE A 14 11.91 -1.86 18.31
N LYS A 15 11.56 -3.03 17.75
CA LYS A 15 11.95 -3.42 16.39
C LYS A 15 11.43 -2.43 15.34
N ILE A 16 10.17 -2.03 15.48
CA ILE A 16 9.55 -1.01 14.59
C ILE A 16 10.31 0.31 14.69
N PHE A 17 10.62 0.77 15.90
CA PHE A 17 11.33 2.04 16.07
C PHE A 17 12.76 2.00 15.53
N GLU A 18 13.48 0.89 15.71
CA GLU A 18 14.81 0.71 15.12
C GLU A 18 14.73 0.69 13.58
N ALA A 19 13.74 0.01 13.00
CA ALA A 19 13.53 0.02 11.55
C ALA A 19 13.24 1.44 11.03
N VAL A 20 12.41 2.20 11.74
CA VAL A 20 12.15 3.61 11.43
C VAL A 20 13.43 4.44 11.47
N LYS A 21 14.27 4.29 12.50
CA LYS A 21 15.55 5.01 12.60
C LYS A 21 16.50 4.67 11.46
N ILE A 22 16.60 3.39 11.10
CA ILE A 22 17.42 2.95 9.96
C ILE A 22 16.91 3.60 8.67
N ALA A 23 15.59 3.58 8.44
CA ALA A 23 14.98 4.22 7.27
C ALA A 23 15.29 5.72 7.22
N PHE A 24 15.12 6.44 8.32
CA PHE A 24 15.46 7.86 8.39
C PHE A 24 16.95 8.13 8.18
N THR A 25 17.83 7.29 8.71
CA THR A 25 19.28 7.43 8.49
C THR A 25 19.62 7.29 7.00
N LYS A 26 19.01 6.33 6.30
CA LYS A 26 19.20 6.15 4.85
C LYS A 26 18.62 7.31 4.03
N LEU A 27 17.46 7.83 4.42
CA LEU A 27 16.75 8.90 3.71
C LEU A 27 17.34 10.30 3.99
N ASN A 28 17.78 10.54 5.23
CA ASN A 28 18.22 11.87 5.71
C ASN A 28 19.66 12.23 5.38
N SER A 29 20.39 11.42 4.62
CA SER A 29 21.75 11.75 4.20
C SER A 29 21.88 13.14 3.54
N ASN A 30 20.76 13.83 3.24
CA ASN A 30 20.72 15.12 2.54
C ASN A 30 19.80 16.22 3.13
N ILE A 31 19.14 16.00 4.29
CA ILE A 31 18.26 17.07 4.84
C ILE A 31 19.12 18.12 5.55
N LYS A 32 19.29 19.27 4.89
CA LYS A 32 19.91 20.45 5.49
C LYS A 32 19.06 20.99 6.62
N ASN A 33 19.70 21.38 7.74
CA ASN A 33 19.09 22.05 8.87
C ASN A 33 18.17 23.19 8.41
N THR A 34 16.88 23.08 8.70
CA THR A 34 15.92 24.15 8.46
C THR A 34 16.15 25.27 9.48
N LYS A 35 16.20 26.51 9.02
CA LYS A 35 16.22 27.69 9.91
C LYS A 35 14.93 27.72 10.72
N GLY A 36 15.02 27.88 12.04
CA GLY A 36 13.85 27.99 12.91
C GLY A 36 14.06 27.41 14.32
N ARG A 37 13.01 27.47 15.14
CA ARG A 37 13.02 26.85 16.48
C ARG A 37 13.18 25.33 16.35
N PRO A 38 14.08 24.70 17.15
CA PRO A 38 14.22 23.24 17.15
C PRO A 38 12.88 22.54 17.37
N ARG A 39 12.64 21.49 16.62
CA ARG A 39 11.41 20.70 16.74
C ARG A 39 11.41 19.96 18.09
N LYS A 40 10.28 20.00 18.80
CA LYS A 40 10.10 19.32 20.08
C LYS A 40 10.12 17.79 19.96
N TYR A 41 9.66 17.28 18.83
CA TYR A 41 9.59 15.86 18.50
C TYR A 41 10.31 15.62 17.18
N SER A 42 11.10 14.56 17.12
CA SER A 42 11.74 14.17 15.85
C SER A 42 10.73 13.54 14.90
N ASP A 43 11.08 13.47 13.60
CA ASP A 43 10.22 12.83 12.60
C ASP A 43 10.10 11.34 12.86
N GLU A 44 11.18 10.69 13.33
CA GLU A 44 11.17 9.28 13.73
C GLU A 44 10.21 9.00 14.89
N GLN A 45 10.18 9.87 15.90
CA GLN A 45 9.24 9.72 17.02
C GLN A 45 7.80 9.84 16.57
N ILE A 46 7.48 10.80 15.70
CA ILE A 46 6.13 10.99 15.15
C ILE A 46 5.70 9.78 14.31
N VAL A 47 6.57 9.31 13.42
CA VAL A 47 6.27 8.13 12.58
C VAL A 47 6.11 6.88 13.46
N ALA A 48 6.95 6.68 14.47
CA ALA A 48 6.81 5.57 15.40
C ALA A 48 5.47 5.61 16.15
N CYS A 49 5.00 6.79 16.58
CA CYS A 49 3.68 6.95 17.17
C CYS A 49 2.55 6.62 16.19
N MET A 50 2.66 7.01 14.92
CA MET A 50 1.66 6.67 13.91
C MET A 50 1.61 5.18 13.63
N LEU A 51 2.77 4.51 13.53
CA LEU A 51 2.87 3.06 13.37
C LEU A 51 2.35 2.30 14.60
N TYR A 52 2.55 2.84 15.80
CA TYR A 52 1.90 2.32 17.02
C TYR A 52 0.38 2.34 16.86
N GLY A 53 -0.19 3.45 16.38
CA GLY A 53 -1.62 3.55 16.09
C GLY A 53 -2.10 2.47 15.12
N VAL A 54 -1.41 2.30 13.99
CA VAL A 54 -1.72 1.27 13.00
C VAL A 54 -1.68 -0.13 13.61
N LYS A 55 -0.61 -0.45 14.36
CA LYS A 55 -0.45 -1.75 15.03
C LYS A 55 -1.58 -2.08 15.99
N HIS A 56 -2.11 -1.07 16.67
CA HIS A 56 -3.18 -1.22 17.66
C HIS A 56 -4.58 -0.91 17.11
N SER A 57 -4.72 -0.74 15.78
CA SER A 57 -5.98 -0.38 15.09
C SER A 57 -6.62 0.91 15.62
N ILE A 58 -5.78 1.88 16.02
CA ILE A 58 -6.20 3.19 16.50
C ILE A 58 -6.18 4.19 15.34
N PHE A 59 -7.35 4.56 14.85
CA PHE A 59 -7.49 5.48 13.70
C PHE A 59 -7.80 6.93 14.11
N SER A 60 -8.16 7.16 15.38
CA SER A 60 -8.38 8.50 15.93
C SER A 60 -7.10 9.08 16.52
N LEU A 61 -6.65 10.26 16.08
CA LEU A 61 -5.47 10.91 16.63
C LEU A 61 -5.63 11.30 18.10
N ARG A 62 -6.86 11.55 18.58
CA ARG A 62 -7.14 11.80 20.00
C ARG A 62 -7.00 10.54 20.84
N GLU A 63 -7.48 9.43 20.31
CA GLU A 63 -7.33 8.13 20.93
C GLU A 63 -5.85 7.69 20.93
N LEU A 64 -5.13 7.94 19.85
CA LEU A 64 -3.68 7.71 19.75
C LEU A 64 -2.93 8.48 20.85
N GLU A 65 -3.21 9.77 21.03
CA GLU A 65 -2.64 10.58 22.11
C GLU A 65 -2.93 9.96 23.48
N TYR A 66 -4.17 9.55 23.70
CA TYR A 66 -4.61 8.96 24.98
C TYR A 66 -3.94 7.62 25.28
N GLU A 67 -3.87 6.71 24.30
CA GLU A 67 -3.25 5.40 24.49
C GLU A 67 -1.73 5.50 24.66
N ILE A 68 -1.05 6.38 23.90
CA ILE A 68 0.39 6.63 24.09
C ILE A 68 0.65 7.19 25.51
N LYS A 69 -0.23 8.03 26.07
CA LYS A 69 -0.07 8.54 27.45
C LYS A 69 -0.06 7.44 28.50
N LYS A 70 -0.71 6.32 28.27
CA LYS A 70 -0.77 5.17 29.19
C LYS A 70 0.41 4.21 29.02
N ASP A 71 1.00 4.15 27.82
CA ASP A 71 2.07 3.19 27.51
C ASP A 71 3.45 3.78 27.81
N TYR A 72 3.84 3.73 29.09
CA TYR A 72 5.17 4.19 29.53
C TYR A 72 6.31 3.36 28.95
N VAL A 73 6.07 2.09 28.58
CA VAL A 73 7.07 1.24 27.94
C VAL A 73 7.36 1.75 26.54
N PHE A 74 6.32 2.00 25.75
CA PHE A 74 6.46 2.58 24.44
C PHE A 74 7.15 3.96 24.48
N GLN A 75 6.71 4.86 25.38
CA GLN A 75 7.36 6.17 25.55
C GLN A 75 8.86 6.04 25.82
N THR A 76 9.26 5.10 26.69
CA THR A 76 10.66 4.86 27.01
C THR A 76 11.43 4.32 25.82
N ILE A 77 10.84 3.42 25.01
CA ILE A 77 11.45 2.83 23.82
C ILE A 77 11.81 3.93 22.82
N ILE A 78 10.90 4.87 22.55
CA ILE A 78 11.10 5.92 21.55
C ILE A 78 11.71 7.21 22.13
N ASN A 79 12.15 7.20 23.40
CA ASN A 79 12.68 8.37 24.10
C ASN A 79 11.73 9.58 24.10
N LEU A 80 10.46 9.36 24.38
CA LEU A 80 9.42 10.39 24.34
C LEU A 80 9.24 11.01 25.72
N ASN A 81 9.86 12.16 25.98
CA ASN A 81 9.79 12.87 27.27
C ASN A 81 8.45 13.58 27.51
N GLN A 82 7.77 13.94 26.43
CA GLN A 82 6.45 14.57 26.45
C GLN A 82 5.62 13.97 25.32
N ILE A 83 4.31 13.88 25.52
CA ILE A 83 3.42 13.28 24.52
C ILE A 83 3.01 14.34 23.50
N PRO A 84 3.12 14.07 22.18
CA PRO A 84 2.53 14.92 21.17
C PRO A 84 1.01 14.93 21.31
N ASP A 85 0.39 16.11 21.24
CA ASP A 85 -1.06 16.20 21.17
C ASP A 85 -1.59 15.83 19.77
N TYR A 86 -2.89 15.58 19.67
CA TYR A 86 -3.54 15.19 18.42
C TYR A 86 -3.36 16.22 17.29
N SER A 87 -3.25 17.51 17.62
CA SER A 87 -3.02 18.57 16.63
C SER A 87 -1.61 18.53 16.08
N THR A 88 -0.63 18.18 16.92
CA THR A 88 0.75 17.92 16.50
C THR A 88 0.79 16.75 15.51
N PHE A 89 0.12 15.63 15.83
CA PHE A 89 0.04 14.50 14.88
C PHE A 89 -0.60 14.91 13.56
N SER A 90 -1.73 15.62 13.58
CA SER A 90 -2.42 16.09 12.39
C SER A 90 -1.54 16.98 11.52
N LEU A 91 -0.87 17.96 12.13
CA LEU A 91 0.01 18.89 11.43
C LEU A 91 1.21 18.15 10.82
N ARG A 92 1.83 17.26 11.61
CA ARG A 92 3.02 16.52 11.17
C ARG A 92 2.68 15.51 10.08
N ALA A 93 1.54 14.83 10.15
CA ALA A 93 1.06 13.95 9.08
C ALA A 93 0.93 14.66 7.72
N LYS A 94 0.50 15.95 7.75
CA LYS A 94 0.40 16.78 6.54
C LYS A 94 1.74 17.33 6.04
N THR A 95 2.69 17.55 6.94
CA THR A 95 3.97 18.21 6.63
C THR A 95 5.13 17.26 6.42
N LEU A 96 5.00 15.99 6.81
CA LEU A 96 5.96 14.96 6.44
C LEU A 96 5.91 14.76 4.92
N GLU A 97 7.06 14.89 4.29
CA GLU A 97 7.17 14.76 2.85
C GLU A 97 6.82 13.33 2.39
N LYS A 98 6.10 13.22 1.28
CA LYS A 98 5.66 11.91 0.77
C LYS A 98 6.82 10.91 0.61
N HIS A 99 8.00 11.38 0.17
CA HIS A 99 9.18 10.51 -0.01
C HIS A 99 9.63 9.81 1.28
N ILE A 100 9.34 10.38 2.47
CA ILE A 100 9.65 9.75 3.76
C ILE A 100 8.77 8.51 3.95
N TYR A 101 7.46 8.61 3.68
CA TYR A 101 6.54 7.47 3.78
C TYR A 101 6.91 6.36 2.79
N TYR A 102 7.15 6.72 1.53
CA TYR A 102 7.56 5.77 0.50
C TYR A 102 8.92 5.12 0.84
N GLY A 103 9.87 5.90 1.34
CA GLY A 103 11.18 5.37 1.73
C GLY A 103 11.10 4.41 2.92
N ILE A 104 10.30 4.70 3.94
CA ILE A 104 10.05 3.79 5.06
C ILE A 104 9.36 2.50 4.57
N TYR A 105 8.38 2.64 3.69
CA TYR A 105 7.68 1.51 3.10
C TYR A 105 8.62 0.61 2.29
N ALA A 106 9.43 1.19 1.40
CA ALA A 106 10.43 0.47 0.62
C ALA A 106 11.42 -0.28 1.52
N MET A 107 11.84 0.32 2.63
CA MET A 107 12.68 -0.35 3.64
C MET A 107 12.00 -1.56 4.26
N PHE A 108 10.71 -1.49 4.58
CA PHE A 108 9.99 -2.65 5.09
C PHE A 108 9.91 -3.76 4.05
N ILE A 109 9.63 -3.43 2.78
CA ILE A 109 9.64 -4.42 1.69
C ILE A 109 11.02 -5.05 1.55
N GLU A 110 12.10 -4.27 1.59
CA GLU A 110 13.49 -4.79 1.55
C GLU A 110 13.78 -5.74 2.72
N LEU A 111 13.32 -5.42 3.94
CA LEU A 111 13.52 -6.25 5.12
C LEU A 111 12.71 -7.55 5.09
N ILE A 112 11.50 -7.51 4.56
CA ILE A 112 10.62 -8.68 4.42
C ILE A 112 11.12 -9.57 3.27
N ALA A 113 11.68 -8.98 2.20
CA ALA A 113 12.14 -9.64 0.99
C ALA A 113 11.11 -10.65 0.43
N PRO A 114 9.86 -10.24 0.15
CA PRO A 114 8.82 -11.15 -0.28
C PRO A 114 9.13 -11.73 -1.67
N GLU A 115 8.58 -12.91 -1.96
CA GLU A 115 8.61 -13.47 -3.33
C GLU A 115 7.68 -12.64 -4.23
N THR A 116 8.25 -11.98 -5.24
CA THR A 116 7.56 -11.00 -6.09
C THR A 116 7.23 -11.48 -7.50
N ARG A 117 7.58 -12.73 -7.85
CA ARG A 117 7.40 -13.25 -9.21
C ARG A 117 5.94 -13.38 -9.62
N LEU A 118 5.04 -13.69 -8.68
CA LEU A 118 3.60 -13.74 -8.91
C LEU A 118 2.90 -12.69 -8.07
N CYS A 119 2.27 -11.75 -8.75
CA CYS A 119 1.53 -10.65 -8.14
C CYS A 119 0.07 -10.65 -8.60
N ALA A 120 -0.77 -9.89 -7.91
CA ALA A 120 -2.11 -9.55 -8.36
C ALA A 120 -2.35 -8.04 -8.24
N ILE A 121 -3.16 -7.51 -9.14
CA ILE A 121 -3.63 -6.12 -9.09
C ILE A 121 -5.15 -6.12 -8.94
N ASP A 122 -5.64 -5.23 -8.09
CA ASP A 122 -7.08 -4.97 -7.93
C ASP A 122 -7.29 -3.64 -7.20
N ALA A 123 -8.55 -3.19 -7.12
CA ALA A 123 -8.93 -1.97 -6.44
C ALA A 123 -10.04 -2.22 -5.43
N THR A 124 -9.98 -1.52 -4.29
CA THR A 124 -11.03 -1.55 -3.28
C THR A 124 -11.60 -0.16 -3.01
N ALA A 125 -12.90 -0.12 -2.73
CA ALA A 125 -13.62 1.11 -2.46
C ALA A 125 -13.44 1.55 -0.99
N LEU A 126 -13.02 2.79 -0.79
CA LEU A 126 -12.91 3.43 0.51
C LEU A 126 -13.97 4.53 0.64
N ARG A 127 -14.92 4.34 1.57
CA ARG A 127 -15.95 5.36 1.85
C ARG A 127 -15.34 6.52 2.60
N SER A 128 -15.77 7.73 2.23
CA SER A 128 -15.43 8.96 2.94
C SER A 128 -16.66 9.64 3.50
N SER A 129 -16.43 10.61 4.38
CA SER A 129 -17.47 11.45 4.94
C SER A 129 -18.14 12.31 3.86
N LYS A 130 -19.43 12.62 4.06
CA LYS A 130 -20.14 13.59 3.21
C LYS A 130 -19.54 15.01 3.23
N TYR A 131 -18.72 15.30 4.24
CA TYR A 131 -18.04 16.59 4.40
C TYR A 131 -16.67 16.64 3.72
N ASP A 132 -16.20 15.53 3.17
CA ASP A 132 -14.96 15.46 2.44
C ASP A 132 -15.16 16.06 1.04
N SER A 133 -14.64 17.27 0.81
CA SER A 133 -14.80 18.02 -0.44
C SER A 133 -14.05 17.38 -1.62
N GLU A 134 -12.97 16.65 -1.36
CA GLU A 134 -12.14 16.02 -2.38
C GLU A 134 -12.71 14.69 -2.86
N ALA A 135 -13.49 14.00 -2.02
CA ALA A 135 -14.12 12.74 -2.35
C ALA A 135 -15.12 12.88 -3.51
N LYS A 136 -15.13 11.91 -4.42
CA LYS A 136 -16.08 11.83 -5.55
C LYS A 136 -17.02 10.64 -5.39
N SER A 137 -18.10 10.68 -6.16
CA SER A 137 -19.06 9.56 -6.21
C SER A 137 -18.60 8.54 -7.23
N GLY A 138 -18.62 7.27 -6.85
CA GLY A 138 -18.30 6.14 -7.70
C GLY A 138 -19.27 4.99 -7.47
N LYS A 139 -19.10 3.92 -8.25
CA LYS A 139 -19.88 2.68 -8.12
C LYS A 139 -18.91 1.52 -7.83
N GLY A 140 -19.13 0.83 -6.74
CA GLY A 140 -18.39 -0.37 -6.36
C GLY A 140 -19.30 -1.60 -6.39
N THR A 141 -18.74 -2.76 -6.69
CA THR A 141 -19.51 -4.03 -6.77
C THR A 141 -20.17 -4.37 -5.44
N ARG A 142 -19.42 -4.24 -4.31
CA ARG A 142 -19.96 -4.54 -2.96
C ARG A 142 -20.78 -3.39 -2.36
N LEU A 143 -20.41 -2.13 -2.65
CA LEU A 143 -20.97 -0.96 -1.97
C LEU A 143 -22.10 -0.29 -2.74
N GLY A 144 -22.32 -0.65 -4.03
CA GLY A 144 -23.22 0.09 -4.90
C GLY A 144 -22.67 1.50 -5.16
N TYR A 145 -23.51 2.53 -5.16
CA TYR A 145 -23.05 3.91 -5.23
C TYR A 145 -22.50 4.36 -3.87
N TYR A 146 -21.31 4.95 -3.89
CA TYR A 146 -20.65 5.47 -2.70
C TYR A 146 -19.88 6.76 -3.01
N ARG A 147 -19.61 7.55 -1.99
CA ARG A 147 -18.72 8.72 -2.05
C ARG A 147 -17.43 8.38 -1.34
N GLY A 148 -16.29 8.64 -1.97
CA GLY A 148 -14.99 8.34 -1.39
C GLY A 148 -13.89 8.23 -2.41
N TYR A 149 -13.04 7.22 -2.20
CA TYR A 149 -11.83 6.94 -2.94
C TYR A 149 -11.77 5.47 -3.36
N LYS A 150 -10.83 5.15 -4.24
CA LYS A 150 -10.40 3.78 -4.52
C LYS A 150 -8.93 3.63 -4.17
N LEU A 151 -8.61 2.58 -3.46
CA LEU A 151 -7.24 2.14 -3.24
C LEU A 151 -6.94 1.05 -4.26
N HIS A 152 -6.00 1.34 -5.15
CA HIS A 152 -5.48 0.39 -6.14
C HIS A 152 -4.19 -0.19 -5.58
N CYS A 153 -4.00 -1.51 -5.67
CA CYS A 153 -2.80 -2.17 -5.15
C CYS A 153 -2.28 -3.23 -6.12
N ILE A 154 -0.96 -3.35 -6.21
CA ILE A 154 -0.28 -4.55 -6.69
C ILE A 154 0.31 -5.24 -5.46
N VAL A 155 -0.04 -6.52 -5.28
CA VAL A 155 0.36 -7.32 -4.11
C VAL A 155 1.03 -8.62 -4.53
N THR A 156 1.90 -9.15 -3.68
CA THR A 156 2.37 -10.54 -3.83
C THR A 156 1.25 -11.50 -3.49
N VAL A 157 1.17 -12.65 -4.19
CA VAL A 157 0.15 -13.67 -3.97
C VAL A 157 0.72 -15.09 -3.88
N THR A 158 2.00 -15.21 -3.60
CA THR A 158 2.68 -16.48 -3.33
C THR A 158 2.45 -16.95 -1.89
N ASP A 159 3.46 -16.86 -1.04
CA ASP A 159 3.42 -17.32 0.35
C ASP A 159 2.79 -16.31 1.29
N THR A 160 3.08 -15.04 1.08
CA THR A 160 2.56 -13.92 1.86
C THR A 160 1.91 -12.88 0.96
N ILE A 161 0.89 -12.19 1.48
CA ILE A 161 0.18 -11.13 0.77
C ILE A 161 0.74 -9.81 1.26
N ILE A 162 1.60 -9.20 0.46
CA ILE A 162 2.25 -7.94 0.79
C ILE A 162 1.97 -6.94 -0.33
N PRO A 163 1.40 -5.76 -0.03
CA PRO A 163 1.29 -4.69 -1.00
C PRO A 163 2.70 -4.29 -1.46
N LEU A 164 2.94 -4.21 -2.75
CA LEU A 164 4.22 -3.73 -3.31
C LEU A 164 4.09 -2.28 -3.75
N VAL A 165 3.01 -1.99 -4.45
CA VAL A 165 2.70 -0.66 -5.00
C VAL A 165 1.24 -0.37 -4.72
N PHE A 166 0.93 0.89 -4.45
CA PHE A 166 -0.45 1.32 -4.23
C PHE A 166 -0.65 2.78 -4.66
N ASP A 167 -1.86 3.09 -5.12
CA ASP A 167 -2.29 4.44 -5.42
C ASP A 167 -3.71 4.68 -4.90
N LEU A 168 -4.00 5.92 -4.54
CA LEU A 168 -5.30 6.35 -4.03
C LEU A 168 -5.92 7.34 -5.01
N THR A 169 -6.97 6.92 -5.69
CA THR A 169 -7.74 7.79 -6.59
C THR A 169 -9.10 8.15 -6.02
N THR A 170 -9.77 9.13 -6.61
CA THR A 170 -11.18 9.38 -6.29
C THR A 170 -12.07 8.27 -6.86
N ALA A 171 -13.21 8.00 -6.21
CA ALA A 171 -14.08 6.85 -6.49
C ALA A 171 -14.61 6.76 -7.94
N ASN A 172 -14.59 7.86 -8.70
CA ASN A 172 -15.04 7.91 -10.10
C ASN A 172 -13.98 7.47 -11.12
N VAL A 173 -12.73 7.24 -10.70
CA VAL A 173 -11.68 6.74 -11.58
C VAL A 173 -11.91 5.25 -11.85
N TYR A 174 -11.81 4.83 -13.12
CA TYR A 174 -11.91 3.41 -13.48
C TYR A 174 -10.61 2.68 -13.14
N ASP A 175 -10.71 1.38 -12.86
CA ASP A 175 -9.58 0.58 -12.36
C ASP A 175 -8.43 0.49 -13.39
N ASN A 176 -8.73 0.53 -14.67
CA ASN A 176 -7.74 0.54 -15.75
C ASN A 176 -7.16 1.93 -16.08
N GLN A 177 -7.49 2.97 -15.32
CA GLN A 177 -6.97 4.32 -15.53
C GLN A 177 -5.74 4.64 -14.65
N VAL A 178 -5.11 3.63 -14.08
CA VAL A 178 -3.93 3.76 -13.20
C VAL A 178 -2.74 2.92 -13.72
N PRO A 179 -2.35 3.04 -15.00
CA PRO A 179 -1.26 2.24 -15.55
C PRO A 179 0.11 2.54 -14.92
N ASP A 180 0.26 3.68 -14.26
CA ASP A 180 1.48 4.08 -13.55
C ASP A 180 1.90 3.05 -12.49
N LEU A 181 0.94 2.32 -11.89
CA LEU A 181 1.24 1.23 -10.97
C LEU A 181 2.10 0.13 -11.59
N LEU A 182 1.94 -0.15 -12.88
CA LEU A 182 2.78 -1.12 -13.58
C LEU A 182 4.24 -0.64 -13.67
N TYR A 183 4.45 0.66 -13.96
CA TYR A 183 5.80 1.23 -14.00
C TYR A 183 6.45 1.22 -12.62
N GLU A 184 5.71 1.54 -11.57
CA GLU A 184 6.20 1.47 -10.20
C GLU A 184 6.53 0.03 -9.77
N ALA A 185 5.74 -0.96 -10.19
CA ALA A 185 5.96 -2.36 -9.89
C ALA A 185 7.23 -2.92 -10.54
N LYS A 186 7.79 -2.27 -11.59
CA LYS A 186 8.99 -2.75 -12.28
C LYS A 186 10.19 -2.94 -11.36
N ILE A 187 10.33 -2.14 -10.32
CA ILE A 187 11.44 -2.27 -9.35
C ILE A 187 11.45 -3.62 -8.62
N TYR A 188 10.30 -4.27 -8.50
CA TYR A 188 10.13 -5.58 -7.87
C TYR A 188 10.24 -6.74 -8.85
N ASN A 189 10.38 -6.45 -10.15
CA ASN A 189 10.58 -7.40 -11.23
C ASN A 189 9.59 -8.58 -11.22
N PRO A 190 8.25 -8.33 -11.22
CA PRO A 190 7.27 -9.39 -11.29
C PRO A 190 7.42 -10.18 -12.60
N PHE A 191 7.18 -11.47 -12.57
CA PHE A 191 7.11 -12.29 -13.77
C PHE A 191 5.69 -12.32 -14.36
N LEU A 192 4.67 -12.39 -13.48
CA LEU A 192 3.27 -12.45 -13.84
C LEU A 192 2.42 -11.63 -12.88
N ILE A 193 1.57 -10.77 -13.43
CA ILE A 193 0.56 -10.01 -12.68
C ILE A 193 -0.83 -10.51 -13.08
N LEU A 194 -1.61 -10.93 -12.08
CA LEU A 194 -3.00 -11.37 -12.22
C LEU A 194 -3.93 -10.18 -12.04
N ALA A 195 -4.91 -10.01 -12.93
CA ALA A 195 -5.85 -8.89 -12.87
C ALA A 195 -7.28 -9.34 -13.21
N ASP A 196 -8.29 -8.55 -12.86
CA ASP A 196 -9.65 -8.84 -13.28
C ASP A 196 -9.94 -8.34 -14.72
N ALA A 197 -11.15 -8.60 -15.21
CA ALA A 197 -11.58 -8.20 -16.55
C ALA A 197 -11.59 -6.68 -16.79
N ALA A 198 -11.52 -5.84 -15.74
CA ALA A 198 -11.45 -4.40 -15.90
C ALA A 198 -10.12 -3.95 -16.53
N TYR A 199 -9.06 -4.72 -16.28
CA TYR A 199 -7.71 -4.48 -16.80
C TYR A 199 -7.46 -5.12 -18.17
N ASP A 200 -8.40 -5.89 -18.73
CA ASP A 200 -8.29 -6.51 -20.05
C ASP A 200 -8.39 -5.45 -21.16
N SER A 201 -7.28 -4.79 -21.45
CA SER A 201 -7.18 -3.77 -22.51
C SER A 201 -5.82 -3.84 -23.21
N VAL A 202 -5.78 -3.47 -24.50
CA VAL A 202 -4.57 -3.47 -25.32
C VAL A 202 -3.46 -2.66 -24.64
N GLU A 203 -3.78 -1.47 -24.13
CA GLU A 203 -2.83 -0.58 -23.47
C GLU A 203 -2.11 -1.26 -22.30
N TRP A 204 -2.83 -2.00 -21.44
CA TRP A 204 -2.25 -2.68 -20.29
C TRP A 204 -1.31 -3.81 -20.70
N PHE A 205 -1.65 -4.57 -21.75
CA PHE A 205 -0.77 -5.60 -22.28
C PHE A 205 0.49 -5.02 -22.92
N GLU A 206 0.37 -3.92 -23.68
CA GLU A 206 1.51 -3.22 -24.29
C GLU A 206 2.48 -2.67 -23.22
N ILE A 207 1.95 -2.10 -22.13
CA ILE A 207 2.77 -1.62 -21.02
C ILE A 207 3.47 -2.79 -20.34
N ALA A 208 2.75 -3.88 -20.05
CA ALA A 208 3.33 -5.06 -19.42
C ALA A 208 4.47 -5.66 -20.28
N GLU A 209 4.26 -5.79 -21.59
CA GLU A 209 5.29 -6.26 -22.53
C GLU A 209 6.51 -5.34 -22.55
N LYS A 210 6.31 -4.02 -22.64
CA LYS A 210 7.39 -3.03 -22.56
C LYS A 210 8.18 -3.11 -21.28
N LEU A 211 7.53 -3.48 -20.18
CA LEU A 211 8.14 -3.64 -18.86
C LEU A 211 8.69 -5.06 -18.61
N GLU A 212 8.59 -5.96 -19.60
CA GLU A 212 9.13 -7.33 -19.57
C GLU A 212 8.50 -8.22 -18.50
N PHE A 213 7.20 -8.05 -18.23
CA PHE A 213 6.42 -9.00 -17.43
C PHE A 213 5.11 -9.38 -18.11
N ASN A 214 4.50 -10.46 -17.66
CA ASN A 214 3.27 -10.97 -18.23
C ASN A 214 2.07 -10.44 -17.43
N LEU A 215 0.95 -10.25 -18.13
CA LEU A 215 -0.34 -9.93 -17.54
C LEU A 215 -1.31 -11.07 -17.85
N LEU A 216 -2.00 -11.58 -16.85
CA LEU A 216 -3.09 -12.56 -17.00
C LEU A 216 -4.36 -11.96 -16.44
N THR A 217 -5.31 -11.68 -17.32
CA THR A 217 -6.61 -11.10 -16.96
C THR A 217 -7.74 -12.08 -17.22
N ASP A 218 -8.84 -11.93 -16.49
CA ASP A 218 -10.13 -12.44 -16.95
C ASP A 218 -10.54 -11.72 -18.23
N ILE A 219 -11.33 -12.41 -19.06
CA ILE A 219 -11.63 -11.96 -20.43
C ILE A 219 -12.80 -10.99 -20.43
N ASN A 220 -12.59 -9.79 -20.93
CA ASN A 220 -13.65 -8.83 -21.16
C ASN A 220 -14.12 -8.86 -22.61
N MET A 221 -15.16 -9.61 -22.90
CA MET A 221 -15.68 -9.76 -24.27
C MET A 221 -16.16 -8.46 -24.88
N ARG A 222 -16.59 -7.46 -24.09
CA ARG A 222 -17.16 -6.19 -24.61
C ARG A 222 -18.20 -6.43 -25.71
N LYS A 223 -17.87 -6.03 -26.96
CA LYS A 223 -18.70 -6.25 -28.13
C LYS A 223 -18.27 -7.46 -28.99
N ALA A 224 -17.18 -8.14 -28.61
CA ALA A 224 -16.71 -9.31 -29.33
C ALA A 224 -17.68 -10.49 -29.08
N LYS A 225 -17.94 -11.28 -30.12
CA LYS A 225 -18.81 -12.45 -30.04
C LYS A 225 -18.06 -13.71 -29.63
N SER A 226 -16.76 -13.73 -29.86
CA SER A 226 -15.87 -14.83 -29.51
C SER A 226 -14.43 -14.33 -29.33
N ILE A 227 -13.57 -15.15 -28.72
CA ILE A 227 -12.16 -14.80 -28.49
C ILE A 227 -11.35 -14.66 -29.76
N GLU A 228 -11.74 -15.34 -30.84
CA GLU A 228 -11.09 -15.25 -32.16
C GLU A 228 -11.25 -13.86 -32.79
N ALA A 229 -12.14 -13.04 -32.28
CA ALA A 229 -12.27 -11.65 -32.70
C ALA A 229 -11.13 -10.74 -32.18
N PHE A 230 -10.33 -11.23 -31.24
CA PHE A 230 -9.15 -10.52 -30.74
C PHE A 230 -7.96 -10.83 -31.64
N ILE A 231 -7.26 -9.81 -32.11
CA ILE A 231 -6.09 -9.90 -33.01
C ILE A 231 -4.79 -9.43 -32.34
N ASP A 232 -4.84 -9.12 -31.05
CA ASP A 232 -3.76 -8.57 -30.24
C ASP A 232 -3.38 -9.51 -29.09
N LYS A 233 -2.60 -9.04 -28.14
CA LYS A 233 -2.19 -9.78 -26.92
C LYS A 233 -3.36 -10.32 -26.09
N ARG A 234 -4.54 -9.76 -26.24
CA ARG A 234 -5.74 -10.25 -25.55
C ARG A 234 -6.15 -11.65 -26.05
N TYR A 235 -5.87 -11.97 -27.32
CA TYR A 235 -6.08 -13.33 -27.82
C TYR A 235 -5.15 -14.33 -27.15
N GLU A 236 -3.86 -14.01 -27.05
CA GLU A 236 -2.88 -14.85 -26.34
C GLU A 236 -3.28 -15.03 -24.86
N ASN A 237 -3.69 -13.94 -24.20
CA ASN A 237 -4.21 -13.98 -22.81
C ASN A 237 -5.42 -14.90 -22.70
N ALA A 238 -6.40 -14.79 -23.61
CA ALA A 238 -7.60 -15.61 -23.58
C ALA A 238 -7.28 -17.10 -23.69
N LEU A 239 -6.41 -17.48 -24.63
CA LEU A 239 -5.96 -18.87 -24.78
C LEU A 239 -5.24 -19.39 -23.54
N PHE A 240 -4.37 -18.56 -22.94
CA PHE A 240 -3.66 -18.94 -21.73
C PHE A 240 -4.60 -19.02 -20.52
N PHE A 241 -5.52 -18.06 -20.38
CA PHE A 241 -6.52 -18.04 -19.32
C PHE A 241 -7.39 -19.30 -19.29
N GLU A 242 -7.81 -19.81 -20.47
CA GLU A 242 -8.60 -21.04 -20.57
C GLU A 242 -7.78 -22.32 -20.38
N SER A 243 -6.46 -22.25 -20.39
CA SER A 243 -5.60 -23.41 -20.18
C SER A 243 -5.68 -23.91 -18.71
N PRO A 244 -5.46 -25.20 -18.44
CA PRO A 244 -5.43 -25.73 -17.08
C PRO A 244 -4.41 -25.00 -16.16
N ILE A 245 -3.29 -24.57 -16.73
CA ILE A 245 -2.25 -23.82 -16.01
C ILE A 245 -2.75 -22.41 -15.70
N GLY A 246 -3.31 -21.70 -16.69
CA GLY A 246 -3.84 -20.35 -16.53
C GLY A 246 -4.96 -20.31 -15.49
N VAL A 247 -5.94 -21.23 -15.58
CA VAL A 247 -7.01 -21.35 -14.59
C VAL A 247 -6.46 -21.54 -13.18
N ASN A 248 -5.44 -22.38 -13.01
CA ASN A 248 -4.87 -22.65 -11.69
C ASN A 248 -4.09 -21.44 -11.13
N LEU A 249 -3.30 -20.78 -11.97
CA LEU A 249 -2.58 -19.57 -11.60
C LEU A 249 -3.53 -18.43 -11.22
N TYR A 250 -4.59 -18.25 -12.02
CA TYR A 250 -5.55 -17.16 -11.81
C TYR A 250 -6.30 -17.24 -10.47
N LYS A 251 -6.48 -18.42 -9.90
CA LYS A 251 -7.09 -18.60 -8.56
C LYS A 251 -6.34 -17.81 -7.47
N ASN A 252 -5.04 -17.60 -7.64
CA ASN A 252 -4.25 -16.83 -6.68
C ASN A 252 -4.66 -15.34 -6.63
N ARG A 253 -5.33 -14.81 -7.67
CA ARG A 253 -5.84 -13.44 -7.65
C ARG A 253 -6.75 -13.16 -6.45
N LEU A 254 -7.57 -14.14 -6.06
CA LEU A 254 -8.49 -13.99 -4.92
C LEU A 254 -7.79 -13.67 -3.59
N LYS A 255 -6.48 -13.92 -3.48
CA LYS A 255 -5.72 -13.58 -2.27
C LYS A 255 -5.68 -12.06 -2.01
N ILE A 256 -5.76 -11.20 -3.04
CA ILE A 256 -5.81 -9.75 -2.84
C ILE A 256 -7.07 -9.31 -2.08
N GLU A 257 -8.17 -10.04 -2.25
CA GLU A 257 -9.42 -9.77 -1.50
C GLU A 257 -9.25 -10.01 0.00
N GLN A 258 -8.34 -10.90 0.41
CA GLN A 258 -7.99 -11.12 1.83
C GLN A 258 -7.31 -9.87 2.41
N LEU A 259 -6.41 -9.22 1.66
CA LEU A 259 -5.85 -7.94 2.08
C LEU A 259 -6.94 -6.89 2.24
N PHE A 260 -7.82 -6.75 1.26
CA PHE A 260 -8.88 -5.75 1.29
C PHE A 260 -9.93 -6.00 2.39
N SER A 261 -10.03 -7.23 2.89
CA SER A 261 -10.95 -7.57 3.98
C SER A 261 -10.50 -7.05 5.35
N VAL A 262 -9.23 -6.67 5.51
CA VAL A 262 -8.65 -6.16 6.76
C VAL A 262 -8.44 -4.64 6.75
N LEU A 263 -8.75 -3.97 5.63
CA LEU A 263 -8.74 -2.51 5.47
C LEU A 263 -10.12 -1.92 5.76
#